data_5bed7a9d59a5c56a2ed6faacb042994b
#
_entry.id   5bed7a9d59a5c56a2ed6faacb042994b
#
_cell.length_a   1.000
_cell.length_b   1.000
_cell.length_c   1.000
_cell.angle_alpha   90.00
_cell.angle_beta   90.00
_cell.angle_gamma   90.00
#
_symmetry.space_group_name_H-M   'P 1'
#
loop_
_entity.id
_entity.type
_entity.pdbx_description
1 polymer ?
#
loop_
_entity_poly.entity_id
_entity_poly.type
_entity_poly.pdbx_seq_one_letter_code
_entity_poly.pdbx_strand_id
1 'polypeptide(L)'
;LNISVGYISAESSGFSRTVSDWSESEGNDSALVVSTMPLPVETVTAQGWVRPICLDNQSAFQDEPNDKMTASWWHNVSIEEATELSISMDSYDSSSDLDLFLFRDDDGDGAFSSGEEVTRSWSGTSSESISLMDPQDGLYGIAVHGWSVDGESSRFWIDIEVVAGSSLGVPSFHNLNESRISSIWPSGSESLGGLVPEGALELNLSFQRPPEEGNWTGFIDIVLEGGAMIRLPYQY
;
A
#
# COMPACT_ATOMS: atom_id res chain seq x y z
N LEU A 1 17.80 -39.04 5.24
CA LEU A 1 17.34 -37.72 4.85
C LEU A 1 17.31 -36.87 6.12
N ASN A 2 18.25 -35.92 6.27
CA ASN A 2 18.19 -34.96 7.36
C ASN A 2 17.31 -33.78 6.90
N ILE A 3 16.14 -33.64 7.50
CA ILE A 3 15.27 -32.49 7.29
C ILE A 3 15.57 -31.53 8.43
N SER A 4 16.18 -30.38 8.13
CA SER A 4 16.32 -29.27 9.08
C SER A 4 15.17 -28.32 8.86
N VAL A 5 14.40 -28.06 9.89
CA VAL A 5 13.33 -27.04 9.88
C VAL A 5 13.81 -25.86 10.68
N GLY A 6 14.01 -24.75 10.02
CA GLY A 6 14.31 -23.48 10.66
C GLY A 6 13.14 -22.51 10.51
N TYR A 7 13.10 -21.51 11.36
CA TYR A 7 12.13 -20.42 11.27
C TYR A 7 12.76 -19.10 11.70
N ILE A 8 12.21 -18.01 11.21
CA ILE A 8 12.39 -16.68 11.75
C ILE A 8 11.17 -16.35 12.59
N SER A 9 11.39 -15.83 13.78
CA SER A 9 10.35 -15.22 14.59
C SER A 9 10.76 -13.80 14.97
N ALA A 10 9.81 -12.87 14.99
CA ALA A 10 9.99 -11.52 15.49
C ALA A 10 9.21 -11.37 16.81
N GLU A 11 9.69 -10.54 17.72
CA GLU A 11 9.00 -10.24 18.99
C GLU A 11 7.67 -9.53 18.76
N SER A 12 7.53 -8.84 17.63
CA SER A 12 6.27 -8.24 17.20
C SER A 12 5.92 -8.75 15.81
N SER A 13 4.63 -8.71 15.46
CA SER A 13 4.13 -9.09 14.14
C SER A 13 4.54 -8.11 13.03
N GLY A 14 5.39 -7.12 13.30
CA GLY A 14 5.88 -6.13 12.37
C GLY A 14 6.58 -4.97 13.06
N PHE A 15 6.96 -3.98 12.29
CA PHE A 15 7.46 -2.69 12.75
C PHE A 15 6.29 -1.73 12.87
N SER A 16 6.21 -0.99 13.98
CA SER A 16 5.22 0.07 14.12
C SER A 16 5.86 1.31 14.72
N ARG A 17 5.52 2.47 14.18
CA ARG A 17 5.90 3.76 14.71
C ARG A 17 4.68 4.63 14.86
N THR A 18 4.47 5.18 16.05
CA THR A 18 3.53 6.26 16.27
C THR A 18 4.30 7.57 16.27
N VAL A 19 4.03 8.45 15.32
CA VAL A 19 4.67 9.76 15.23
C VAL A 19 3.78 10.77 15.94
N SER A 20 4.32 11.37 17.00
CA SER A 20 3.65 12.46 17.73
C SER A 20 4.02 13.84 17.18
N ASP A 21 5.09 13.93 16.39
CA ASP A 21 5.56 15.15 15.76
C ASP A 21 5.87 14.88 14.27
N TRP A 22 5.03 15.42 13.41
CA TRP A 22 5.15 15.29 11.96
C TRP A 22 6.35 16.06 11.38
N SER A 23 7.08 16.82 12.19
CA SER A 23 8.28 17.53 11.74
C SER A 23 9.46 16.60 11.41
N GLU A 24 9.46 15.36 11.89
CA GLU A 24 10.51 14.38 11.59
C GLU A 24 10.37 13.87 10.14
N SER A 25 11.31 14.22 9.27
CA SER A 25 11.30 13.81 7.85
C SER A 25 11.93 12.45 7.60
N GLU A 26 12.77 11.98 8.50
CA GLU A 26 13.50 10.72 8.40
C GLU A 26 13.51 9.99 9.72
N GLY A 27 13.59 8.67 9.69
CA GLY A 27 13.67 7.88 10.90
C GLY A 27 14.32 6.52 10.67
N ASN A 28 14.64 5.89 11.80
CA ASN A 28 15.07 4.51 11.83
C ASN A 28 14.20 3.76 12.80
N ASP A 29 13.82 2.56 12.44
CA ASP A 29 13.11 1.63 13.30
C ASP A 29 13.83 0.29 13.30
N SER A 30 13.65 -0.48 14.37
CA SER A 30 14.29 -1.78 14.48
C SER A 30 13.36 -2.81 15.11
N ALA A 31 13.54 -4.06 14.70
CA ALA A 31 12.87 -5.19 15.30
C ALA A 31 13.87 -6.30 15.64
N LEU A 32 13.66 -6.96 16.77
CA LEU A 32 14.40 -8.18 17.11
C LEU A 32 13.85 -9.34 16.30
N VAL A 33 14.73 -9.98 15.55
CA VAL A 33 14.43 -11.18 14.76
C VAL A 33 15.30 -12.31 15.28
N VAL A 34 14.71 -13.48 15.53
CA VAL A 34 15.44 -14.67 15.96
C VAL A 34 15.41 -15.70 14.84
N SER A 35 16.58 -16.12 14.40
CA SER A 35 16.74 -17.22 13.45
C SER A 35 17.27 -18.47 14.16
N THR A 36 16.62 -19.62 13.95
CA THR A 36 16.99 -20.90 14.57
C THR A 36 18.01 -21.69 13.76
N MET A 37 18.34 -21.18 12.57
CA MET A 37 19.36 -21.77 11.70
C MET A 37 19.87 -20.70 10.73
N PRO A 38 21.07 -20.87 10.15
CA PRO A 38 21.52 -20.01 9.08
C PRO A 38 20.53 -20.04 7.91
N LEU A 39 20.11 -18.86 7.44
CA LEU A 39 19.15 -18.72 6.34
C LEU A 39 19.85 -18.22 5.08
N PRO A 40 19.78 -18.95 3.98
CA PRO A 40 20.30 -18.50 2.70
C PRO A 40 19.34 -17.46 2.11
N VAL A 41 19.64 -16.19 2.33
CA VAL A 41 18.83 -15.08 1.82
C VAL A 41 19.33 -14.67 0.44
N GLU A 42 18.44 -14.60 -0.53
CA GLU A 42 18.71 -14.14 -1.88
C GLU A 42 18.60 -12.63 -1.99
N THR A 43 17.47 -12.08 -1.51
CA THR A 43 17.22 -10.63 -1.51
C THR A 43 16.48 -10.18 -0.27
N VAL A 44 16.69 -8.92 0.12
CA VAL A 44 15.86 -8.21 1.09
C VAL A 44 15.44 -6.89 0.47
N THR A 45 14.15 -6.67 0.37
CA THR A 45 13.58 -5.45 -0.21
C THR A 45 12.55 -4.85 0.74
N ALA A 46 12.46 -3.53 0.76
CA ALA A 46 11.36 -2.83 1.40
C ALA A 46 10.47 -2.26 0.30
N GLN A 47 9.19 -2.55 0.37
CA GLN A 47 8.20 -1.91 -0.49
C GLN A 47 7.86 -0.54 0.06
N GLY A 48 7.56 0.42 -0.82
CA GLY A 48 7.23 1.80 -0.46
C GLY A 48 5.97 1.90 0.42
N TRP A 49 5.74 3.09 0.92
CA TRP A 49 4.58 3.39 1.71
C TRP A 49 3.29 3.25 0.90
N VAL A 50 2.33 2.51 1.44
CA VAL A 50 1.00 2.34 0.87
C VAL A 50 -0.02 2.85 1.88
N ARG A 51 -0.92 3.74 1.44
CA ARG A 51 -2.07 4.18 2.21
C ARG A 51 -3.32 3.47 1.70
N PRO A 52 -3.78 2.41 2.39
CA PRO A 52 -5.02 1.75 2.04
C PRO A 52 -6.21 2.51 2.64
N ILE A 53 -7.25 2.68 1.84
CA ILE A 53 -8.55 3.23 2.24
C ILE A 53 -9.59 2.18 1.83
N CYS A 54 -10.09 1.43 2.81
CA CYS A 54 -11.07 0.36 2.58
C CYS A 54 -12.43 0.83 3.08
N LEU A 55 -13.38 1.04 2.18
CA LEU A 55 -14.72 1.50 2.50
C LEU A 55 -15.71 0.39 2.18
N ASP A 56 -16.22 -0.23 3.23
CA ASP A 56 -17.19 -1.31 3.13
C ASP A 56 -18.64 -0.79 3.26
N ASN A 57 -19.58 -1.53 2.71
CA ASN A 57 -21.01 -1.29 2.84
C ASN A 57 -21.44 0.13 2.43
N GLN A 58 -20.85 0.65 1.36
CA GLN A 58 -21.27 1.89 0.73
C GLN A 58 -22.55 1.67 -0.08
N SER A 59 -23.22 2.75 -0.49
CA SER A 59 -24.46 2.66 -1.29
C SER A 59 -24.42 3.64 -2.44
N ALA A 60 -24.79 3.16 -3.63
CA ALA A 60 -25.07 3.97 -4.81
C ALA A 60 -26.55 3.84 -5.20
N PHE A 61 -27.14 4.92 -5.70
CA PHE A 61 -28.52 4.97 -6.18
C PHE A 61 -28.57 4.96 -7.70
N GLN A 62 -29.75 4.81 -8.28
CA GLN A 62 -29.93 4.98 -9.70
C GLN A 62 -29.65 6.44 -10.09
N ASP A 63 -28.68 6.63 -10.96
CA ASP A 63 -28.29 7.95 -11.48
C ASP A 63 -28.79 8.17 -12.92
N GLU A 64 -28.58 9.37 -13.47
CA GLU A 64 -28.89 9.66 -14.87
C GLU A 64 -27.88 8.99 -15.80
N PRO A 65 -28.24 7.95 -16.59
CA PRO A 65 -27.29 7.09 -17.29
C PRO A 65 -26.29 7.79 -18.22
N ASN A 66 -26.61 8.99 -18.69
CA ASN A 66 -25.75 9.74 -19.61
C ASN A 66 -25.02 10.92 -18.94
N ASP A 67 -25.13 11.04 -17.64
CA ASP A 67 -24.49 12.14 -16.89
C ASP A 67 -23.75 11.61 -15.66
N LYS A 68 -22.46 11.34 -15.84
CA LYS A 68 -21.56 10.89 -14.78
C LYS A 68 -21.48 11.84 -13.57
N MET A 69 -21.83 13.13 -13.78
CA MET A 69 -21.82 14.12 -12.70
C MET A 69 -23.00 13.99 -11.76
N THR A 70 -23.98 13.16 -12.08
CA THR A 70 -25.09 12.79 -11.18
C THR A 70 -24.73 11.66 -10.23
N ALA A 71 -23.51 11.12 -10.30
CA ALA A 71 -23.04 10.04 -9.42
C ALA A 71 -23.44 10.32 -7.98
N SER A 72 -24.11 9.35 -7.38
CA SER A 72 -24.71 9.47 -6.05
C SER A 72 -23.72 9.21 -4.91
N TRP A 73 -22.53 8.68 -5.22
CA TRP A 73 -21.47 8.48 -4.25
C TRP A 73 -20.15 9.09 -4.73
N TRP A 74 -19.49 9.81 -3.80
CA TRP A 74 -18.21 10.46 -4.03
C TRP A 74 -17.29 10.28 -2.83
N HIS A 75 -15.98 10.12 -3.13
CA HIS A 75 -14.92 10.12 -2.14
C HIS A 75 -13.73 10.92 -2.66
N ASN A 76 -13.20 11.80 -1.81
CA ASN A 76 -12.08 12.66 -2.17
C ASN A 76 -10.78 12.12 -1.58
N VAL A 77 -9.73 12.11 -2.38
CA VAL A 77 -8.38 11.69 -1.98
C VAL A 77 -7.39 12.76 -2.42
N SER A 78 -6.60 13.25 -1.48
CA SER A 78 -5.44 14.09 -1.79
C SER A 78 -4.27 13.20 -2.21
N ILE A 79 -3.59 13.57 -3.27
CA ILE A 79 -2.43 12.85 -3.81
C ILE A 79 -1.25 13.81 -3.80
N GLU A 80 -0.14 13.38 -3.17
CA GLU A 80 1.11 14.09 -3.13
C GLU A 80 2.26 13.08 -3.28
N GLU A 81 3.16 13.33 -4.23
CA GLU A 81 4.35 12.50 -4.50
C GLU A 81 4.06 10.98 -4.60
N ALA A 82 2.91 10.61 -5.16
CA ALA A 82 2.56 9.21 -5.34
C ALA A 82 3.11 8.64 -6.66
N THR A 83 3.43 7.35 -6.65
CA THR A 83 3.83 6.60 -7.84
C THR A 83 2.68 5.81 -8.45
N GLU A 84 1.65 5.52 -7.65
CA GLU A 84 0.47 4.80 -8.11
C GLU A 84 -0.75 5.17 -7.27
N LEU A 85 -1.89 5.29 -7.95
CA LEU A 85 -3.23 5.28 -7.37
C LEU A 85 -3.98 4.10 -7.96
N SER A 86 -4.40 3.17 -7.12
CA SER A 86 -5.20 2.02 -7.55
C SER A 86 -6.55 2.02 -6.82
N ILE A 87 -7.61 1.71 -7.56
CA ILE A 87 -8.98 1.69 -7.05
C ILE A 87 -9.63 0.42 -7.56
N SER A 88 -10.27 -0.32 -6.68
CA SER A 88 -11.10 -1.48 -7.05
C SER A 88 -12.40 -1.47 -6.29
N MET A 89 -13.48 -1.86 -6.94
CA MET A 89 -14.81 -1.97 -6.33
C MET A 89 -15.58 -3.17 -6.86
N ASP A 90 -16.52 -3.64 -6.08
CA ASP A 90 -17.53 -4.61 -6.52
C ASP A 90 -18.81 -4.43 -5.71
N SER A 91 -19.94 -4.72 -6.36
CA SER A 91 -21.26 -4.70 -5.71
C SER A 91 -21.54 -6.01 -5.01
N TYR A 92 -22.26 -5.94 -3.89
CA TYR A 92 -22.88 -7.13 -3.27
C TYR A 92 -24.09 -7.64 -4.02
N ASP A 93 -24.60 -6.84 -4.96
CA ASP A 93 -25.74 -7.15 -5.80
C ASP A 93 -25.32 -7.33 -7.26
N SER A 94 -25.32 -8.57 -7.72
CA SER A 94 -24.90 -8.92 -9.09
C SER A 94 -25.88 -8.50 -10.19
N SER A 95 -27.06 -7.97 -9.84
CA SER A 95 -28.04 -7.47 -10.81
C SER A 95 -27.92 -5.98 -11.08
N SER A 96 -27.12 -5.28 -10.27
CA SER A 96 -26.80 -3.86 -10.48
C SER A 96 -25.56 -3.68 -11.35
N ASP A 97 -25.53 -2.56 -12.06
CA ASP A 97 -24.43 -2.09 -12.90
C ASP A 97 -23.96 -0.73 -12.38
N LEU A 98 -22.78 -0.73 -11.74
CA LEU A 98 -22.16 0.45 -11.15
C LEU A 98 -20.87 0.78 -11.90
N ASP A 99 -20.73 2.00 -12.35
CA ASP A 99 -19.54 2.50 -13.05
C ASP A 99 -18.62 3.29 -12.10
N LEU A 100 -17.33 3.22 -12.35
CA LEU A 100 -16.29 3.90 -11.56
C LEU A 100 -15.65 5.02 -12.41
N PHE A 101 -15.63 6.24 -11.88
CA PHE A 101 -15.00 7.40 -12.48
C PHE A 101 -13.96 8.03 -11.56
N LEU A 102 -12.88 8.53 -12.15
CA LEU A 102 -11.82 9.26 -11.48
C LEU A 102 -11.69 10.66 -12.08
N PHE A 103 -11.77 11.67 -11.23
CA PHE A 103 -11.62 13.09 -11.58
C PHE A 103 -10.40 13.66 -10.85
N ARG A 104 -9.85 14.76 -11.37
CA ARG A 104 -8.87 15.59 -10.69
C ARG A 104 -9.29 17.05 -10.75
N ASP A 105 -9.27 17.73 -9.62
CA ASP A 105 -9.51 19.19 -9.55
C ASP A 105 -8.33 19.93 -10.22
N ASP A 106 -8.50 20.27 -11.49
CA ASP A 106 -7.46 20.87 -12.32
C ASP A 106 -7.40 22.40 -12.17
N ASP A 107 -8.48 23.02 -11.75
CA ASP A 107 -8.56 24.48 -11.58
C ASP A 107 -8.45 24.94 -10.12
N GLY A 108 -8.45 23.99 -9.18
CA GLY A 108 -8.23 24.24 -7.74
C GLY A 108 -9.42 24.88 -7.05
N ASP A 109 -10.63 24.72 -7.59
CA ASP A 109 -11.84 25.31 -6.99
C ASP A 109 -12.49 24.42 -5.92
N GLY A 110 -11.98 23.19 -5.75
CA GLY A 110 -12.44 22.21 -4.75
C GLY A 110 -13.69 21.44 -5.18
N ALA A 111 -14.13 21.58 -6.42
CA ALA A 111 -15.24 20.85 -7.01
C ALA A 111 -14.76 20.08 -8.25
N PHE A 112 -15.59 19.16 -8.74
CA PHE A 112 -15.27 18.40 -9.95
C PHE A 112 -16.27 18.73 -11.06
N SER A 113 -15.77 18.84 -12.26
CA SER A 113 -16.55 19.07 -13.48
C SER A 113 -16.38 17.90 -14.46
N SER A 114 -17.28 17.81 -15.43
CA SER A 114 -17.20 16.76 -16.46
C SER A 114 -15.94 16.81 -17.32
N GLY A 115 -15.27 17.97 -17.36
CA GLY A 115 -14.03 18.19 -18.13
C GLY A 115 -12.77 17.72 -17.38
N GLU A 116 -12.87 17.44 -16.10
CA GLU A 116 -11.78 17.04 -15.21
C GLU A 116 -11.69 15.52 -14.99
N GLU A 117 -12.44 14.76 -15.79
CA GLU A 117 -12.30 13.31 -15.79
C GLU A 117 -10.91 12.90 -16.26
N VAL A 118 -10.21 12.14 -15.39
CA VAL A 118 -8.90 11.57 -15.70
C VAL A 118 -9.07 10.24 -16.42
N THR A 119 -9.88 9.35 -15.85
CA THR A 119 -10.15 8.01 -16.39
C THR A 119 -11.40 7.42 -15.77
N ARG A 120 -11.82 6.26 -16.28
CA ARG A 120 -12.97 5.53 -15.78
C ARG A 120 -12.84 4.04 -16.03
N SER A 121 -13.61 3.26 -15.30
CA SER A 121 -13.88 1.86 -15.55
C SER A 121 -15.40 1.68 -15.60
N TRP A 122 -15.91 1.18 -16.70
CA TRP A 122 -17.35 0.99 -16.97
C TRP A 122 -17.55 -0.28 -17.80
N SER A 123 -17.98 -1.30 -17.20
CA SER A 123 -18.32 -2.55 -17.89
C SER A 123 -19.83 -2.81 -17.71
N GLY A 124 -20.34 -3.90 -18.19
CA GLY A 124 -21.74 -4.27 -17.92
C GLY A 124 -21.88 -5.00 -16.56
N THR A 125 -20.99 -4.73 -15.63
CA THR A 125 -20.99 -5.31 -14.26
C THR A 125 -20.46 -4.30 -13.27
N SER A 126 -20.72 -4.50 -11.99
CA SER A 126 -20.22 -3.61 -10.93
C SER A 126 -18.81 -3.94 -10.42
N SER A 127 -18.11 -4.87 -11.07
CA SER A 127 -16.71 -5.17 -10.75
C SER A 127 -15.81 -4.29 -11.59
N GLU A 128 -15.36 -3.18 -11.01
CA GLU A 128 -14.62 -2.12 -11.70
C GLU A 128 -13.27 -1.86 -11.05
N SER A 129 -12.28 -1.44 -11.85
CA SER A 129 -10.97 -1.09 -11.34
C SER A 129 -10.28 -0.02 -12.18
N ILE A 130 -9.53 0.85 -11.50
CA ILE A 130 -8.67 1.88 -12.10
C ILE A 130 -7.28 1.73 -11.51
N SER A 131 -6.24 1.77 -12.34
CA SER A 131 -4.85 1.93 -11.93
C SER A 131 -4.26 3.11 -12.70
N LEU A 132 -3.73 4.08 -11.99
CA LEU A 132 -3.10 5.28 -12.52
C LEU A 132 -1.66 5.34 -12.03
N MET A 133 -0.71 5.19 -12.95
CA MET A 133 0.72 5.30 -12.67
C MET A 133 1.16 6.76 -12.71
N ASP A 134 2.06 7.14 -11.79
CA ASP A 134 2.60 8.50 -11.66
C ASP A 134 1.48 9.57 -11.66
N PRO A 135 0.48 9.48 -10.76
CA PRO A 135 -0.58 10.48 -10.69
C PRO A 135 0.03 11.84 -10.39
N GLN A 136 -0.49 12.87 -11.03
CA GLN A 136 -0.08 14.25 -10.69
C GLN A 136 -0.61 14.62 -9.31
N ASP A 137 0.14 15.44 -8.57
CA ASP A 137 -0.33 15.96 -7.29
C ASP A 137 -1.64 16.74 -7.44
N GLY A 138 -2.50 16.65 -6.44
CA GLY A 138 -3.76 17.35 -6.41
C GLY A 138 -4.89 16.62 -5.70
N LEU A 139 -6.06 17.23 -5.71
CA LEU A 139 -7.28 16.65 -5.19
C LEU A 139 -7.94 15.77 -6.26
N TYR A 140 -8.21 14.52 -5.91
CA TYR A 140 -8.92 13.58 -6.75
C TYR A 140 -10.30 13.27 -6.19
N GLY A 141 -11.29 13.19 -7.08
CA GLY A 141 -12.64 12.74 -6.81
C GLY A 141 -12.87 11.36 -7.42
N ILE A 142 -13.26 10.42 -6.59
CA ILE A 142 -13.66 9.08 -6.98
C ILE A 142 -15.17 9.03 -6.93
N ALA A 143 -15.82 8.76 -8.06
CA ALA A 143 -17.27 8.70 -8.15
C ALA A 143 -17.74 7.30 -8.53
N VAL A 144 -18.75 6.79 -7.82
CA VAL A 144 -19.48 5.58 -8.18
C VAL A 144 -20.86 5.99 -8.69
N HIS A 145 -21.09 5.67 -9.94
CA HIS A 145 -22.30 6.03 -10.69
C HIS A 145 -23.18 4.79 -10.89
N GLY A 146 -24.42 4.88 -10.46
CA GLY A 146 -25.40 3.83 -10.65
C GLY A 146 -26.01 3.85 -12.05
N TRP A 147 -25.35 3.18 -13.01
CA TRP A 147 -25.89 3.06 -14.37
C TRP A 147 -27.21 2.33 -14.43
N SER A 148 -27.31 1.21 -13.73
CA SER A 148 -28.54 0.41 -13.58
C SER A 148 -28.58 -0.21 -12.20
N VAL A 149 -29.47 0.25 -11.34
CA VAL A 149 -29.57 -0.22 -9.95
C VAL A 149 -30.87 -0.97 -9.78
N ASP A 150 -30.78 -2.21 -9.28
CA ASP A 150 -31.95 -3.01 -8.92
C ASP A 150 -32.42 -2.63 -7.50
N GLY A 151 -33.66 -2.17 -7.39
CA GLY A 151 -34.24 -1.67 -6.15
C GLY A 151 -33.97 -0.19 -5.89
N GLU A 152 -33.88 0.20 -4.60
CA GLU A 152 -33.67 1.60 -4.19
C GLU A 152 -32.21 2.01 -4.26
N SER A 153 -31.31 1.10 -3.94
CA SER A 153 -29.85 1.31 -3.95
C SER A 153 -29.11 -0.01 -4.10
N SER A 154 -27.92 0.05 -4.65
CA SER A 154 -26.96 -1.06 -4.67
C SER A 154 -25.87 -0.84 -3.64
N ARG A 155 -25.56 -1.86 -2.85
CA ARG A 155 -24.45 -1.81 -1.88
C ARG A 155 -23.20 -2.33 -2.50
N PHE A 156 -22.06 -1.67 -2.17
CA PHE A 156 -20.75 -2.04 -2.68
C PHE A 156 -19.65 -1.84 -1.65
N TRP A 157 -18.49 -2.40 -1.92
CA TRP A 157 -17.23 -2.07 -1.28
C TRP A 157 -16.30 -1.40 -2.30
N ILE A 158 -15.37 -0.59 -1.81
CA ILE A 158 -14.34 0.04 -2.60
C ILE A 158 -13.05 0.11 -1.80
N ASP A 159 -11.97 -0.34 -2.42
CA ASP A 159 -10.61 -0.26 -1.90
C ASP A 159 -9.81 0.71 -2.77
N ILE A 160 -9.14 1.65 -2.10
CA ILE A 160 -8.32 2.67 -2.71
C ILE A 160 -6.92 2.55 -2.10
N GLU A 161 -5.90 2.45 -2.92
CA GLU A 161 -4.51 2.38 -2.49
C GLU A 161 -3.71 3.49 -3.14
N VAL A 162 -3.04 4.30 -2.31
CA VAL A 162 -2.07 5.30 -2.75
C VAL A 162 -0.69 4.81 -2.39
N VAL A 163 0.18 4.65 -3.39
CA VAL A 163 1.58 4.27 -3.20
C VAL A 163 2.45 5.51 -3.28
N ALA A 164 3.10 5.87 -2.17
CA ALA A 164 3.98 7.02 -2.12
C ALA A 164 5.32 6.75 -2.82
N GLY A 165 5.86 7.77 -3.50
CA GLY A 165 7.18 7.72 -4.12
C GLY A 165 8.35 7.82 -3.14
N SER A 166 8.10 8.16 -1.86
CA SER A 166 9.13 8.22 -0.83
C SER A 166 9.74 6.84 -0.57
N SER A 167 11.06 6.78 -0.67
CA SER A 167 11.79 5.52 -0.56
C SER A 167 12.00 5.10 0.88
N LEU A 168 11.77 3.83 1.13
CA LEU A 168 12.34 3.17 2.30
C LEU A 168 13.81 2.85 2.01
N GLY A 169 14.66 3.04 3.03
CA GLY A 169 16.03 2.57 2.96
C GLY A 169 16.07 1.03 2.87
N VAL A 170 17.16 0.51 2.33
CA VAL A 170 17.37 -0.94 2.29
C VAL A 170 17.46 -1.47 3.72
N PRO A 171 16.64 -2.47 4.11
CA PRO A 171 16.74 -3.07 5.43
C PRO A 171 18.11 -3.69 5.66
N SER A 172 18.62 -3.59 6.87
CA SER A 172 19.89 -4.19 7.25
C SER A 172 19.73 -5.10 8.48
N PHE A 173 20.47 -6.21 8.50
CA PHE A 173 20.53 -7.11 9.65
C PHE A 173 21.82 -6.87 10.43
N HIS A 174 21.71 -6.82 11.75
CA HIS A 174 22.82 -6.73 12.67
C HIS A 174 22.79 -7.91 13.65
N ASN A 175 23.94 -8.55 13.84
CA ASN A 175 24.05 -9.63 14.82
C ASN A 175 24.29 -9.05 16.21
N LEU A 176 23.36 -9.28 17.14
CA LEU A 176 23.44 -8.80 18.52
C LEU A 176 24.45 -9.58 19.38
N ASN A 177 24.86 -10.77 18.93
CA ASN A 177 25.81 -11.61 19.69
C ASN A 177 27.28 -11.26 19.44
N GLU A 178 27.55 -10.41 18.48
CA GLU A 178 28.92 -9.96 18.18
C GLU A 178 29.16 -8.56 18.75
N SER A 179 30.28 -8.38 19.48
CA SER A 179 30.69 -7.08 20.02
C SER A 179 31.08 -6.05 18.96
N ARG A 180 30.96 -6.39 17.69
CA ARG A 180 31.03 -5.51 16.53
C ARG A 180 29.72 -5.62 15.77
N ILE A 181 28.97 -4.52 15.76
CA ILE A 181 27.87 -4.33 14.85
C ILE A 181 28.46 -4.29 13.43
N SER A 182 28.50 -5.44 12.79
CA SER A 182 28.79 -5.49 11.36
C SER A 182 27.47 -5.60 10.62
N SER A 183 27.20 -4.63 9.77
CA SER A 183 26.09 -4.75 8.83
C SER A 183 26.33 -6.02 8.00
N ILE A 184 25.41 -6.98 8.07
CA ILE A 184 25.49 -8.21 7.30
C ILE A 184 25.17 -7.92 5.83
N TRP A 185 24.47 -6.80 5.58
CA TRP A 185 24.12 -6.32 4.24
C TRP A 185 24.77 -4.96 3.99
N PRO A 186 25.44 -4.77 2.86
CA PRO A 186 25.92 -3.44 2.49
C PRO A 186 24.72 -2.50 2.26
N SER A 187 24.78 -1.33 2.82
CA SER A 187 23.88 -0.24 2.49
C SER A 187 24.07 0.15 1.01
N GLY A 188 23.07 -0.07 0.21
CA GLY A 188 23.07 0.31 -1.20
C GLY A 188 22.31 -0.69 -2.06
N SER A 189 21.63 -0.19 -3.04
CA SER A 189 20.74 -0.85 -4.00
C SER A 189 21.18 -2.27 -4.36
N GLU A 190 20.25 -3.21 -4.21
CA GLU A 190 20.35 -4.61 -4.54
C GLU A 190 21.26 -5.40 -3.60
N SER A 191 20.66 -5.94 -2.55
CA SER A 191 21.32 -6.89 -1.68
C SER A 191 21.66 -8.15 -2.48
N LEU A 192 22.92 -8.29 -2.80
CA LEU A 192 23.49 -9.54 -3.27
C LEU A 192 23.41 -10.54 -2.13
N GLY A 193 22.70 -11.63 -2.34
CA GLY A 193 22.44 -12.69 -1.39
C GLY A 193 23.53 -13.02 -0.39
N GLY A 194 23.17 -13.55 0.74
CA GLY A 194 24.07 -13.89 1.83
C GLY A 194 23.43 -14.82 2.84
N LEU A 195 24.25 -15.31 3.76
CA LEU A 195 23.82 -16.20 4.83
C LEU A 195 23.55 -15.38 6.08
N VAL A 196 22.28 -15.28 6.48
CA VAL A 196 21.89 -14.71 7.78
C VAL A 196 22.26 -15.73 8.87
N PRO A 197 23.13 -15.38 9.83
CA PRO A 197 23.57 -16.34 10.85
C PRO A 197 22.44 -16.73 11.80
N GLU A 198 22.60 -17.90 12.42
CA GLU A 198 21.74 -18.33 13.52
C GLU A 198 21.89 -17.39 14.72
N GLY A 199 20.81 -17.09 15.39
CA GLY A 199 20.78 -16.34 16.65
C GLY A 199 19.85 -15.12 16.62
N ALA A 200 20.06 -14.22 17.56
CA ALA A 200 19.33 -12.98 17.67
C ALA A 200 19.92 -11.92 16.71
N LEU A 201 19.08 -11.37 15.88
CA LEU A 201 19.41 -10.38 14.88
C LEU A 201 18.57 -9.13 15.12
N GLU A 202 19.16 -7.98 14.90
CA GLU A 202 18.43 -6.73 14.80
C GLU A 202 18.22 -6.41 13.32
N LEU A 203 16.97 -6.34 12.90
CA LEU A 203 16.59 -5.86 11.59
C LEU A 203 16.31 -4.37 11.68
N ASN A 204 17.12 -3.56 11.01
CA ASN A 204 16.98 -2.12 10.98
C ASN A 204 16.39 -1.66 9.65
N LEU A 205 15.44 -0.74 9.72
CA LEU A 205 14.81 -0.08 8.60
C LEU A 205 15.01 1.43 8.73
N SER A 206 15.62 2.05 7.74
CA SER A 206 15.61 3.51 7.59
C SER A 206 14.47 3.90 6.65
N PHE A 207 13.83 5.02 6.92
CA PHE A 207 12.72 5.49 6.11
C PHE A 207 12.68 7.03 6.06
N GLN A 208 12.11 7.54 4.99
CA GLN A 208 11.60 8.90 4.91
C GLN A 208 10.11 8.88 5.25
N ARG A 209 9.60 9.93 5.89
CA ARG A 209 8.18 9.99 6.21
C ARG A 209 7.35 9.96 4.92
N PRO A 210 6.12 9.42 4.98
CA PRO A 210 5.17 9.59 3.90
C PRO A 210 4.87 11.09 3.62
N PRO A 211 4.40 11.44 2.43
CA PRO A 211 4.20 12.84 2.04
C PRO A 211 3.13 13.55 2.86
N GLU A 212 2.13 12.85 3.34
CA GLU A 212 1.01 13.40 4.10
C GLU A 212 0.68 12.57 5.35
N GLU A 213 -0.04 13.16 6.31
CA GLU A 213 -0.52 12.47 7.50
C GLU A 213 -1.50 11.37 7.13
N GLY A 214 -1.41 10.23 7.82
CA GLY A 214 -2.31 9.11 7.60
C GLY A 214 -1.76 7.79 8.14
N ASN A 215 -2.51 6.73 7.95
CA ASN A 215 -2.05 5.38 8.24
C ASN A 215 -1.37 4.81 6.99
N TRP A 216 -0.07 4.73 7.04
CA TRP A 216 0.73 4.17 5.97
C TRP A 216 1.27 2.81 6.36
N THR A 217 1.24 1.89 5.43
CA THR A 217 1.74 0.53 5.62
C THR A 217 2.73 0.18 4.53
N GLY A 218 3.51 -0.86 4.78
CA GLY A 218 4.39 -1.45 3.78
C GLY A 218 4.94 -2.78 4.26
N PHE A 219 5.84 -3.36 3.47
CA PHE A 219 6.38 -4.68 3.75
C PHE A 219 7.88 -4.73 3.49
N ILE A 220 8.59 -5.48 4.35
CA ILE A 220 9.94 -5.93 4.10
C ILE A 220 9.85 -7.37 3.62
N ASP A 221 10.31 -7.63 2.42
CA ASP A 221 10.33 -8.96 1.81
C ASP A 221 11.74 -9.54 1.90
N ILE A 222 11.87 -10.68 2.58
CA ILE A 222 13.09 -11.48 2.68
C ILE A 222 12.89 -12.69 1.78
N VAL A 223 13.55 -12.72 0.64
CA VAL A 223 13.47 -13.84 -0.29
C VAL A 223 14.64 -14.79 -0.02
N LEU A 224 14.34 -16.05 0.21
CA LEU A 224 15.32 -17.09 0.44
C LEU A 224 15.71 -17.79 -0.86
N GLU A 225 16.90 -18.35 -0.93
CA GLU A 225 17.31 -19.24 -2.02
C GLU A 225 16.25 -20.34 -2.21
N GLY A 226 15.79 -20.50 -3.46
CA GLY A 226 14.70 -21.42 -3.78
C GLY A 226 13.31 -20.78 -3.80
N GLY A 227 13.20 -19.47 -3.62
CA GLY A 227 11.99 -18.68 -3.85
C GLY A 227 11.01 -18.63 -2.68
N ALA A 228 11.35 -19.18 -1.51
CA ALA A 228 10.54 -18.96 -0.30
C ALA A 228 10.67 -17.51 0.17
N MET A 229 9.57 -16.90 0.61
CA MET A 229 9.54 -15.50 1.02
C MET A 229 9.00 -15.35 2.45
N ILE A 230 9.66 -14.50 3.23
CA ILE A 230 9.21 -14.06 4.55
C ILE A 230 8.86 -12.58 4.40
N ARG A 231 7.62 -12.22 4.73
CA ARG A 231 7.11 -10.85 4.66
C ARG A 231 6.89 -10.30 6.05
N LEU A 232 7.50 -9.18 6.37
CA LEU A 232 7.35 -8.47 7.63
C LEU A 232 6.61 -7.15 7.37
N PRO A 233 5.41 -6.96 7.96
CA PRO A 233 4.68 -5.69 7.82
C PRO A 233 5.33 -4.59 8.67
N TYR A 234 5.20 -3.35 8.24
CA TYR A 234 5.49 -2.17 9.04
C TYR A 234 4.38 -1.12 8.85
N GLN A 235 4.24 -0.22 9.82
CA GLN A 235 3.23 0.84 9.85
C GLN A 235 3.87 2.16 10.31
N TYR A 236 3.36 3.27 9.76
CA TYR A 236 3.78 4.62 10.11
C TYR A 236 2.59 5.48 10.50
#